data_d78dd093e321d64e42fe3ee4da154f4b
#
_entry.id   d78dd093e321d64e42fe3ee4da154f4b
#
_cell.length_a   1.000
_cell.length_b   1.000
_cell.length_c   1.000
_cell.angle_alpha   90.00
_cell.angle_beta   90.00
_cell.angle_gamma   90.00
#
_symmetry.space_group_name_H-M   'P 1'
#
loop_
_entity.id
_entity.type
_entity.pdbx_description
1 polymer ?
#
loop_
_entity_poly.entity_id
_entity_poly.type
_entity_poly.pdbx_seq_one_letter_code
_entity_poly.pdbx_strand_id
1 'polypeptide(L)'
;MHTDKDTFMPYPNTNRRHFQLTLIALPWALAATGVRAHGEQHGKASAAVVKEQKPWGIAGEPREAKRTVEIRMTDDMKLLPNHLEVREGETLRLRAVNKGKLMHEIVIGTTEELKAHADMMKKHPGMEHDEPYMAHVPPGRRGDIVWTFNRAGDFEFACLIAGHFEAGMRGTIRVKPKA
;
A
#
# COMPACT_ATOMS: atom_id res chain seq x y z
N MET A 1 -44.22 -42.10 -4.38
CA MET A 1 -44.07 -43.06 -5.46
C MET A 1 -44.14 -42.27 -6.75
N HIS A 2 -43.00 -41.79 -7.23
CA HIS A 2 -42.76 -41.45 -8.65
C HIS A 2 -41.25 -41.28 -8.80
N THR A 3 -40.70 -42.25 -9.46
CA THR A 3 -39.26 -42.29 -9.85
C THR A 3 -39.18 -41.70 -11.25
N ASP A 4 -38.35 -40.67 -11.42
CA ASP A 4 -37.99 -40.23 -12.76
C ASP A 4 -36.49 -40.50 -12.97
N LYS A 5 -36.21 -41.16 -14.08
CA LYS A 5 -34.93 -41.72 -14.46
C LYS A 5 -34.17 -40.72 -15.32
N ASP A 6 -32.95 -40.44 -14.94
CA ASP A 6 -31.98 -39.67 -15.71
C ASP A 6 -31.67 -40.39 -17.05
N THR A 7 -31.95 -39.70 -18.13
CA THR A 7 -31.61 -40.14 -19.49
C THR A 7 -30.28 -39.51 -19.89
N PHE A 8 -29.21 -40.32 -19.84
CA PHE A 8 -27.88 -40.03 -20.31
C PHE A 8 -27.86 -40.06 -21.85
N MET A 9 -27.57 -38.94 -22.51
CA MET A 9 -27.36 -38.89 -23.96
C MET A 9 -25.86 -38.93 -24.29
N PRO A 10 -25.39 -39.86 -25.13
CA PRO A 10 -23.99 -39.88 -25.57
C PRO A 10 -23.78 -38.93 -26.79
N TYR A 11 -22.70 -38.16 -26.74
CA TYR A 11 -22.22 -37.35 -27.85
C TYR A 11 -21.62 -38.18 -28.97
N PRO A 12 -21.91 -37.89 -30.25
CA PRO A 12 -21.32 -38.61 -31.37
C PRO A 12 -19.89 -38.16 -31.66
N ASN A 13 -19.05 -39.16 -31.81
CA ASN A 13 -17.65 -39.08 -32.22
C ASN A 13 -17.57 -38.84 -33.74
N THR A 14 -17.00 -37.72 -34.20
CA THR A 14 -16.80 -37.45 -35.62
C THR A 14 -15.37 -37.20 -36.02
N ASN A 15 -14.86 -38.20 -36.74
CA ASN A 15 -13.91 -38.10 -37.86
C ASN A 15 -12.52 -37.49 -37.68
N ARG A 16 -11.57 -38.44 -37.51
CA ARG A 16 -10.20 -38.31 -37.95
C ARG A 16 -10.13 -38.12 -39.47
N ARG A 17 -9.69 -36.99 -39.93
CA ARG A 17 -9.18 -36.79 -41.30
C ARG A 17 -7.66 -36.73 -41.23
N HIS A 18 -7.03 -37.76 -41.74
CA HIS A 18 -5.58 -37.81 -41.98
C HIS A 18 -5.25 -36.85 -43.13
N PHE A 19 -4.51 -35.82 -42.85
CA PHE A 19 -3.91 -34.96 -43.85
C PHE A 19 -2.42 -35.32 -43.92
N GLN A 20 -2.02 -35.99 -45.01
CA GLN A 20 -0.62 -36.20 -45.32
C GLN A 20 -0.06 -34.93 -45.92
N LEU A 21 0.90 -34.32 -45.24
CA LEU A 21 1.67 -33.19 -45.75
C LEU A 21 3.05 -33.66 -46.18
N THR A 22 3.26 -33.58 -47.47
CA THR A 22 4.53 -33.87 -48.15
C THR A 22 5.59 -32.82 -47.73
N LEU A 23 6.70 -33.29 -47.18
CA LEU A 23 7.86 -32.48 -46.84
C LEU A 23 8.63 -32.09 -48.08
N ILE A 24 8.64 -30.81 -48.42
CA ILE A 24 9.60 -30.19 -49.34
C ILE A 24 10.68 -29.55 -48.49
N ALA A 25 11.88 -30.16 -48.50
CA ALA A 25 13.06 -29.63 -47.83
C ALA A 25 13.70 -28.52 -48.67
N LEU A 26 13.65 -27.29 -48.23
CA LEU A 26 14.53 -26.21 -48.71
C LEU A 26 15.57 -25.90 -47.62
N PRO A 27 16.86 -25.79 -47.96
CA PRO A 27 17.87 -25.36 -47.01
C PRO A 27 17.82 -23.84 -46.83
N TRP A 28 17.35 -23.42 -45.68
CA TRP A 28 17.47 -21.98 -45.26
C TRP A 28 18.77 -21.85 -44.46
N ALA A 29 19.66 -21.04 -44.97
CA ALA A 29 20.85 -20.59 -44.25
C ALA A 29 20.41 -19.73 -43.08
N LEU A 30 20.64 -20.19 -41.82
CA LEU A 30 20.44 -19.35 -40.62
C LEU A 30 21.52 -18.28 -40.54
N ALA A 31 21.17 -17.07 -40.90
CA ALA A 31 21.86 -15.90 -40.40
C ALA A 31 21.39 -15.64 -38.98
N ALA A 32 22.16 -16.01 -37.96
CA ALA A 32 21.91 -15.70 -36.57
C ALA A 32 22.12 -14.22 -36.32
N THR A 33 21.08 -13.39 -36.54
CA THR A 33 21.05 -12.04 -35.98
C THR A 33 20.68 -12.15 -34.51
N GLY A 34 21.68 -11.95 -33.65
CA GLY A 34 21.48 -11.87 -32.20
C GLY A 34 20.54 -10.71 -31.85
N VAL A 35 19.26 -11.01 -31.64
CA VAL A 35 18.33 -10.07 -30.99
C VAL A 35 18.75 -10.01 -29.53
N ARG A 36 19.51 -8.96 -29.18
CA ARG A 36 19.65 -8.56 -27.78
C ARG A 36 18.29 -8.07 -27.33
N ALA A 37 17.54 -8.89 -26.59
CA ALA A 37 16.45 -8.44 -25.79
C ALA A 37 17.02 -7.51 -24.70
N HIS A 38 17.00 -6.21 -24.97
CA HIS A 38 17.11 -5.20 -23.92
C HIS A 38 15.85 -5.37 -23.06
N GLY A 39 15.99 -6.08 -21.96
CA GLY A 39 15.04 -6.00 -20.86
C GLY A 39 15.06 -4.57 -20.34
N GLU A 40 14.21 -3.72 -20.89
CA GLU A 40 13.84 -2.46 -20.24
C GLU A 40 13.19 -2.82 -18.92
N GLN A 41 14.00 -2.87 -17.87
CA GLN A 41 13.50 -2.64 -16.53
C GLN A 41 12.96 -1.21 -16.54
N HIS A 42 11.67 -1.07 -16.83
CA HIS A 42 10.93 0.12 -16.46
C HIS A 42 10.96 0.18 -14.93
N GLY A 43 12.05 0.76 -14.40
CA GLY A 43 12.02 1.32 -13.07
C GLY A 43 10.83 2.26 -13.07
N LYS A 44 9.77 1.94 -12.29
CA LYS A 44 8.68 2.88 -12.05
C LYS A 44 9.35 4.17 -11.61
N ALA A 45 9.36 5.17 -12.49
CA ALA A 45 9.73 6.52 -12.11
C ALA A 45 8.82 6.84 -10.93
N SER A 46 9.43 7.05 -9.76
CA SER A 46 8.71 7.48 -8.58
C SER A 46 7.97 8.74 -8.98
N ALA A 47 6.64 8.67 -9.04
CA ALA A 47 5.83 9.85 -9.29
C ALA A 47 6.29 10.93 -8.30
N ALA A 48 6.50 12.15 -8.78
CA ALA A 48 6.96 13.24 -7.93
C ALA A 48 5.95 13.38 -6.78
N VAL A 49 6.46 13.27 -5.54
CA VAL A 49 5.62 13.41 -4.35
C VAL A 49 5.06 14.81 -4.32
N VAL A 50 3.74 14.94 -4.26
CA VAL A 50 3.08 16.24 -4.13
C VAL A 50 3.45 16.82 -2.76
N LYS A 51 4.21 17.93 -2.76
CA LYS A 51 4.68 18.59 -1.53
C LYS A 51 3.70 19.71 -1.17
N GLU A 52 2.62 19.36 -0.50
CA GLU A 52 1.69 20.32 0.09
C GLU A 52 2.06 20.57 1.55
N GLN A 53 2.11 21.86 1.94
CA GLN A 53 2.36 22.21 3.34
C GLN A 53 1.10 21.99 4.15
N LYS A 54 1.21 21.12 5.16
CA LYS A 54 0.17 20.86 6.16
C LYS A 54 0.52 21.54 7.50
N PRO A 55 -0.42 21.73 8.42
CA PRO A 55 -0.13 22.23 9.78
C PRO A 55 0.95 21.41 10.50
N TRP A 56 1.04 20.11 10.25
CA TRP A 56 1.98 19.18 10.87
C TRP A 56 3.25 18.92 10.06
N GLY A 57 3.48 19.65 8.94
CA GLY A 57 4.71 19.48 8.15
C GLY A 57 4.46 19.34 6.66
N ILE A 58 5.41 18.71 5.98
CA ILE A 58 5.41 18.53 4.52
C ILE A 58 6.02 17.18 4.14
N ALA A 59 5.60 16.62 3.00
CA ALA A 59 6.19 15.39 2.48
C ALA A 59 7.71 15.51 2.29
N GLY A 60 8.46 14.57 2.84
CA GLY A 60 9.93 14.51 2.76
C GLY A 60 10.41 13.59 1.64
N GLU A 61 11.66 13.78 1.23
CA GLU A 61 12.32 12.85 0.32
C GLU A 61 12.94 11.68 1.10
N PRO A 62 12.89 10.44 0.58
CA PRO A 62 13.46 9.28 1.25
C PRO A 62 14.92 9.42 1.68
N ARG A 63 15.74 10.17 0.90
CA ARG A 63 17.15 10.46 1.18
C ARG A 63 17.36 11.47 2.31
N GLU A 64 16.34 12.25 2.64
CA GLU A 64 16.39 13.27 3.70
C GLU A 64 16.05 12.69 5.08
N ALA A 65 15.49 11.49 5.14
CA ALA A 65 15.14 10.83 6.38
C ALA A 65 16.38 10.55 7.24
N LYS A 66 16.47 11.23 8.38
CA LYS A 66 17.60 11.11 9.32
C LYS A 66 17.52 9.85 10.19
N ARG A 67 16.33 9.39 10.48
CA ARG A 67 16.06 8.14 11.20
C ARG A 67 14.77 7.49 10.74
N THR A 68 14.67 6.20 10.99
CA THR A 68 13.44 5.43 10.83
C THR A 68 12.86 5.10 12.20
N VAL A 69 11.57 5.35 12.37
CA VAL A 69 10.80 4.90 13.53
C VAL A 69 9.86 3.80 13.08
N GLU A 70 10.02 2.60 13.61
CA GLU A 70 9.09 1.50 13.36
C GLU A 70 7.90 1.61 14.31
N ILE A 71 6.69 1.62 13.75
CA ILE A 71 5.41 1.62 14.48
C ILE A 71 4.73 0.28 14.21
N ARG A 72 4.64 -0.58 15.23
CA ARG A 72 3.91 -1.84 15.15
C ARG A 72 2.42 -1.60 15.33
N MET A 73 1.64 -2.24 14.49
CA MET A 73 0.18 -2.20 14.47
C MET A 73 -0.36 -3.57 14.81
N THR A 74 -1.34 -3.64 15.72
CA THR A 74 -1.88 -4.90 16.23
C THR A 74 -3.41 -4.87 16.28
N ASP A 75 -4.06 -6.05 16.23
CA ASP A 75 -5.52 -6.17 16.18
C ASP A 75 -6.20 -5.85 17.52
N ASP A 76 -5.43 -5.60 18.59
CA ASP A 76 -5.92 -5.01 19.85
C ASP A 76 -5.94 -3.46 19.81
N MET A 77 -5.94 -2.90 18.59
CA MET A 77 -6.08 -1.47 18.29
C MET A 77 -4.95 -0.62 18.87
N LYS A 78 -3.71 -1.13 18.80
CA LYS A 78 -2.53 -0.42 19.31
C LYS A 78 -1.55 -0.06 18.22
N LEU A 79 -0.94 1.11 18.39
CA LEU A 79 0.24 1.60 17.69
C LEU A 79 1.41 1.67 18.69
N LEU A 80 2.52 1.00 18.40
CA LEU A 80 3.66 0.91 19.33
C LEU A 80 4.97 1.24 18.62
N PRO A 81 5.71 2.30 19.05
CA PRO A 81 5.39 3.23 20.13
C PRO A 81 4.17 4.11 19.78
N ASN A 82 3.44 4.57 20.79
CA ASN A 82 2.30 5.48 20.64
C ASN A 82 2.63 6.94 21.01
N HIS A 83 3.90 7.24 21.26
CA HIS A 83 4.39 8.60 21.48
C HIS A 83 5.72 8.79 20.76
N LEU A 84 5.84 9.87 20.00
CA LEU A 84 7.04 10.26 19.28
C LEU A 84 7.47 11.66 19.67
N GLU A 85 8.78 11.85 19.90
CA GLU A 85 9.41 13.15 19.98
C GLU A 85 10.24 13.40 18.72
N VAL A 86 10.05 14.58 18.14
CA VAL A 86 10.69 15.01 16.89
C VAL A 86 11.22 16.43 17.09
N ARG A 87 12.27 16.82 16.40
CA ARG A 87 12.73 18.20 16.35
C ARG A 87 12.16 18.90 15.13
N GLU A 88 11.83 20.16 15.27
CA GLU A 88 11.42 20.98 14.15
C GLU A 88 12.50 20.99 13.05
N GLY A 89 12.07 20.75 11.81
CA GLY A 89 12.94 20.56 10.64
C GLY A 89 13.47 19.14 10.43
N GLU A 90 13.14 18.20 11.34
CA GLU A 90 13.56 16.81 11.18
C GLU A 90 12.69 16.07 10.16
N THR A 91 13.34 15.34 9.25
CA THR A 91 12.67 14.41 8.33
C THR A 91 12.79 12.99 8.89
N LEU A 92 11.63 12.36 9.15
CA LEU A 92 11.54 10.96 9.60
C LEU A 92 11.00 10.06 8.50
N ARG A 93 11.42 8.80 8.55
CA ARG A 93 10.68 7.68 7.97
C ARG A 93 9.88 7.00 9.08
N LEU A 94 8.57 7.11 9.02
CA LEU A 94 7.67 6.32 9.85
C LEU A 94 7.36 5.03 9.10
N ARG A 95 7.82 3.91 9.65
CA ARG A 95 7.59 2.58 9.10
C ARG A 95 6.52 1.88 9.89
N ALA A 96 5.31 1.85 9.35
CA ALA A 96 4.22 1.08 9.92
C ALA A 96 4.38 -0.40 9.55
N VAL A 97 4.29 -1.29 10.55
CA VAL A 97 4.41 -2.74 10.37
C VAL A 97 3.19 -3.41 10.97
N ASN A 98 2.33 -3.97 10.12
CA ASN A 98 1.13 -4.66 10.56
C ASN A 98 1.49 -6.08 11.04
N LYS A 99 1.35 -6.31 12.35
CA LYS A 99 1.56 -7.62 13.01
C LYS A 99 0.25 -8.37 13.24
N GLY A 100 -0.88 -7.76 12.85
CA GLY A 100 -2.21 -8.33 12.97
C GLY A 100 -2.67 -9.06 11.71
N LYS A 101 -3.95 -9.40 11.71
CA LYS A 101 -4.69 -10.07 10.62
C LYS A 101 -5.68 -9.15 9.93
N LEU A 102 -5.99 -7.98 10.53
CA LEU A 102 -6.86 -6.96 9.98
C LEU A 102 -6.06 -5.99 9.11
N MET A 103 -6.75 -5.29 8.20
CA MET A 103 -6.21 -4.14 7.52
C MET A 103 -6.02 -3.01 8.53
N HIS A 104 -4.88 -2.35 8.49
CA HIS A 104 -4.59 -1.14 9.24
C HIS A 104 -4.07 -0.05 8.30
N GLU A 105 -4.10 1.17 8.78
CA GLU A 105 -3.45 2.29 8.13
C GLU A 105 -2.78 3.19 9.17
N ILE A 106 -1.91 4.07 8.73
CA ILE A 106 -1.36 5.13 9.55
C ILE A 106 -1.55 6.46 8.82
N VAL A 107 -2.13 7.43 9.50
CA VAL A 107 -2.36 8.79 8.99
C VAL A 107 -1.83 9.77 10.01
N ILE A 108 -1.06 10.79 9.57
CA ILE A 108 -0.57 11.89 10.41
C ILE A 108 -1.51 13.08 10.25
N GLY A 109 -1.83 13.77 11.34
CA GLY A 109 -2.67 14.95 11.28
C GLY A 109 -2.78 15.72 12.60
N THR A 110 -3.61 16.77 12.61
CA THR A 110 -4.12 17.33 13.86
C THR A 110 -5.23 16.45 14.43
N THR A 111 -5.51 16.56 15.71
CA THR A 111 -6.60 15.83 16.37
C THR A 111 -7.95 16.06 15.66
N GLU A 112 -8.23 17.31 15.26
CA GLU A 112 -9.47 17.69 14.61
C GLU A 112 -9.62 17.06 13.23
N GLU A 113 -8.55 17.10 12.41
CA GLU A 113 -8.57 16.53 11.06
C GLU A 113 -8.66 15.01 11.08
N LEU A 114 -7.90 14.34 11.97
CA LEU A 114 -7.99 12.89 12.12
C LEU A 114 -9.38 12.45 12.58
N LYS A 115 -10.00 13.20 13.51
CA LYS A 115 -11.37 12.93 13.94
C LYS A 115 -12.38 13.12 12.81
N ALA A 116 -12.29 14.22 12.07
CA ALA A 116 -13.18 14.49 10.93
C ALA A 116 -13.05 13.40 9.87
N HIS A 117 -11.81 12.98 9.58
CA HIS A 117 -11.54 11.91 8.63
C HIS A 117 -12.08 10.56 9.13
N ALA A 118 -11.88 10.20 10.40
CA ALA A 118 -12.46 8.98 10.98
C ALA A 118 -14.00 8.97 10.88
N ASP A 119 -14.64 10.11 11.13
CA ASP A 119 -16.10 10.26 11.00
C ASP A 119 -16.55 10.10 9.52
N MET A 120 -15.74 10.54 8.56
CA MET A 120 -16.00 10.32 7.13
C MET A 120 -15.84 8.84 6.75
N MET A 121 -14.79 8.17 7.21
CA MET A 121 -14.54 6.75 6.94
C MET A 121 -15.63 5.85 7.50
N LYS A 122 -16.27 6.21 8.62
CA LYS A 122 -17.45 5.49 9.11
C LYS A 122 -18.66 5.59 8.17
N LYS A 123 -18.83 6.72 7.49
CA LYS A 123 -19.91 6.92 6.51
C LYS A 123 -19.60 6.24 5.18
N HIS A 124 -18.33 6.12 4.85
CA HIS A 124 -17.83 5.61 3.56
C HIS A 124 -16.70 4.58 3.76
N PRO A 125 -16.97 3.42 4.39
CA PRO A 125 -15.92 2.48 4.83
C PRO A 125 -15.12 1.83 3.70
N GLY A 126 -15.55 1.97 2.47
CA GLY A 126 -14.83 1.46 1.28
C GLY A 126 -14.12 2.55 0.46
N MET A 127 -14.04 3.79 0.98
CA MET A 127 -13.33 4.86 0.30
C MET A 127 -11.82 4.62 0.44
N GLU A 128 -11.14 4.46 -0.69
CA GLU A 128 -9.68 4.40 -0.76
C GLU A 128 -9.15 5.71 -1.34
N HIS A 129 -8.09 6.23 -0.73
CA HIS A 129 -7.34 7.38 -1.21
C HIS A 129 -5.91 7.27 -0.68
N ASP A 130 -4.98 7.86 -1.42
CA ASP A 130 -3.57 7.87 -1.09
C ASP A 130 -3.08 9.30 -0.91
N GLU A 131 -2.48 9.56 0.24
CA GLU A 131 -1.88 10.86 0.56
C GLU A 131 -0.45 10.67 1.06
N PRO A 132 0.46 11.63 0.85
CA PRO A 132 1.87 11.48 1.29
C PRO A 132 2.04 11.31 2.81
N TYR A 133 1.04 11.68 3.60
CA TYR A 133 1.02 11.59 5.06
C TYR A 133 0.26 10.36 5.58
N MET A 134 -0.04 9.39 4.69
CA MET A 134 -0.73 8.16 5.07
C MET A 134 -0.12 6.93 4.40
N ALA A 135 -0.38 5.77 4.97
CA ALA A 135 -0.03 4.49 4.36
C ALA A 135 -1.03 3.40 4.77
N HIS A 136 -1.59 2.70 3.79
CA HIS A 136 -2.37 1.49 4.00
C HIS A 136 -1.44 0.30 4.21
N VAL A 137 -1.71 -0.51 5.23
CA VAL A 137 -0.82 -1.59 5.64
C VAL A 137 -1.59 -2.91 5.80
N PRO A 138 -1.66 -3.72 4.74
CA PRO A 138 -2.31 -5.03 4.81
C PRO A 138 -1.67 -5.97 5.85
N PRO A 139 -2.37 -7.02 6.29
CA PRO A 139 -1.85 -8.02 7.22
C PRO A 139 -0.45 -8.52 6.84
N GLY A 140 0.48 -8.51 7.81
CA GLY A 140 1.86 -8.95 7.62
C GLY A 140 2.71 -8.07 6.70
N ARG A 141 2.20 -6.92 6.27
CA ARG A 141 2.91 -5.98 5.40
C ARG A 141 3.44 -4.79 6.19
N ARG A 142 4.17 -3.93 5.48
CA ARG A 142 4.69 -2.65 5.97
C ARG A 142 4.40 -1.55 4.96
N GLY A 143 4.22 -0.33 5.46
CA GLY A 143 4.13 0.90 4.68
C GLY A 143 5.03 1.97 5.29
N ASP A 144 5.56 2.86 4.47
CA ASP A 144 6.45 3.93 4.92
C ASP A 144 5.80 5.29 4.60
N ILE A 145 5.86 6.20 5.58
CA ILE A 145 5.62 7.64 5.37
C ILE A 145 6.96 8.33 5.56
N VAL A 146 7.37 9.17 4.62
CA VAL A 146 8.53 10.05 4.80
C VAL A 146 8.03 11.47 4.96
N TRP A 147 8.23 12.04 6.15
CA TRP A 147 7.64 13.32 6.54
C TRP A 147 8.64 14.25 7.20
N THR A 148 8.63 15.52 6.79
CA THR A 148 9.42 16.59 7.39
C THR A 148 8.54 17.39 8.32
N PHE A 149 8.86 17.36 9.62
CA PHE A 149 8.16 18.09 10.68
C PHE A 149 8.72 19.51 10.79
N ASN A 150 8.36 20.39 9.86
CA ASN A 150 8.88 21.75 9.78
C ASN A 150 8.06 22.79 10.58
N ARG A 151 7.21 22.34 11.48
CA ARG A 151 6.42 23.18 12.39
C ARG A 151 6.41 22.55 13.77
N ALA A 152 6.76 23.36 14.79
CA ALA A 152 6.64 22.94 16.18
C ALA A 152 5.17 22.80 16.58
N GLY A 153 4.86 21.87 17.48
CA GLY A 153 3.51 21.65 17.98
C GLY A 153 3.26 20.21 18.41
N ASP A 154 2.04 19.96 18.82
CA ASP A 154 1.55 18.62 19.16
C ASP A 154 0.60 18.15 18.05
N PHE A 155 0.89 16.98 17.50
CA PHE A 155 0.17 16.33 16.43
C PHE A 155 -0.13 14.88 16.80
N GLU A 156 -0.87 14.19 15.97
CA GLU A 156 -1.22 12.78 16.18
C GLU A 156 -0.92 11.93 14.93
N PHE A 157 -0.90 10.63 15.15
CA PHE A 157 -1.03 9.63 14.10
C PHE A 157 -2.06 8.59 14.52
N ALA A 158 -2.83 8.08 13.59
CA ALA A 158 -3.95 7.18 13.89
C ALA A 158 -4.21 6.19 12.75
N CYS A 159 -4.93 5.12 13.09
CA CYS A 159 -5.61 4.28 12.12
C CYS A 159 -7.05 4.77 11.97
N LEU A 160 -7.45 5.12 10.75
CA LEU A 160 -8.78 5.67 10.47
C LEU A 160 -9.71 4.65 9.78
N ILE A 161 -9.29 3.39 9.67
CA ILE A 161 -10.21 2.30 9.32
C ILE A 161 -11.41 2.36 10.28
N ALA A 162 -12.62 2.24 9.74
CA ALA A 162 -13.85 2.45 10.48
C ALA A 162 -13.87 1.68 11.82
N GLY A 163 -14.04 2.41 12.92
CA GLY A 163 -14.06 1.90 14.28
C GLY A 163 -12.70 1.79 14.99
N HIS A 164 -11.57 1.82 14.26
CA HIS A 164 -10.24 1.67 14.87
C HIS A 164 -9.81 2.92 15.65
N PHE A 165 -10.15 4.10 15.14
CA PHE A 165 -9.87 5.37 15.82
C PHE A 165 -10.61 5.47 17.16
N GLU A 166 -11.90 5.11 17.19
CA GLU A 166 -12.73 5.10 18.39
C GLU A 166 -12.28 4.06 19.41
N ALA A 167 -11.72 2.95 18.93
CA ALA A 167 -11.11 1.93 19.76
C ALA A 167 -9.75 2.35 20.34
N GLY A 168 -9.28 3.58 20.01
CA GLY A 168 -8.06 4.15 20.57
C GLY A 168 -6.79 3.83 19.79
N MET A 169 -6.89 3.38 18.54
CA MET A 169 -5.72 3.11 17.70
C MET A 169 -5.08 4.40 17.19
N ARG A 170 -4.41 5.11 18.11
CA ARG A 170 -3.77 6.39 17.87
C ARG A 170 -2.55 6.62 18.75
N GLY A 171 -1.70 7.56 18.35
CA GLY A 171 -0.53 8.00 19.09
C GLY A 171 -0.28 9.49 18.90
N THR A 172 0.68 10.02 19.62
CA THR A 172 1.00 11.46 19.66
C THR A 172 2.40 11.72 19.08
N ILE A 173 2.56 12.90 18.48
CA ILE A 173 3.84 13.42 17.98
C ILE A 173 4.05 14.80 18.59
N ARG A 174 5.08 14.94 19.41
CA ARG A 174 5.54 16.25 19.91
C ARG A 174 6.70 16.74 19.06
N VAL A 175 6.49 17.81 18.30
CA VAL A 175 7.54 18.49 17.56
C VAL A 175 8.06 19.65 18.40
N LYS A 176 9.29 19.46 18.95
CA LYS A 176 9.97 20.48 19.74
C LYS A 176 10.53 21.58 18.83
N PRO A 177 10.43 22.86 19.22
CA PRO A 177 11.03 23.96 18.46
C PRO A 177 12.51 23.71 18.21
N LYS A 178 12.99 24.25 17.09
CA LYS A 178 14.44 24.27 16.80
C LYS A 178 15.13 25.16 17.84
N ALA A 179 16.14 24.62 18.50
CA ALA A 179 17.00 25.38 19.40
C ALA A 179 17.81 26.42 18.63
#